data_7a762a5f8bd2dc2cf23b957aae5b8bdb
#
_entry.id   7a762a5f8bd2dc2cf23b957aae5b8bdb
#
_cell.length_a   1.000
_cell.length_b   1.000
_cell.length_c   1.000
_cell.angle_alpha   90.00
_cell.angle_beta   90.00
_cell.angle_gamma   90.00
#
_symmetry.space_group_name_H-M   'P 1'
#
loop_
_entity.id
_entity.type
_entity.pdbx_description
1 polymer ?
#
loop_
_entity_poly.entity_id
_entity_poly.type
_entity_poly.pdbx_seq_one_letter_code
_entity_poly.pdbx_strand_id
1 'polypeptide(L)'
;MAEISNFWSEFVAGPVGDGAPSDRKIVADFIALKASNDEIRARAVDWLIATFTELAAHANRHNIPIEVEKKEPHNFAAFGANMVGVKTDFRHGIRCLTIEAGWTRSPGDGFMRGGALAVAHIRHFGLKQHSSDLALLRSDDTPRWFLIDNENTARPIELENLIRHMAVLVDQAS
;
A
#
# COMPACT_ATOMS: atom_id res chain seq x y z
N MET A 1 -8.58 -9.59 -20.14
CA MET A 1 -8.55 -9.54 -18.67
C MET A 1 -9.91 -9.85 -18.05
N ALA A 2 -11.01 -9.39 -18.63
CA ALA A 2 -12.36 -9.81 -18.22
C ALA A 2 -12.62 -11.32 -18.44
N GLU A 3 -12.00 -11.93 -19.43
CA GLU A 3 -12.22 -13.35 -19.78
C GLU A 3 -11.71 -14.34 -18.74
N ILE A 4 -10.57 -14.06 -18.07
CA ILE A 4 -10.05 -14.94 -17.01
C ILE A 4 -10.91 -14.85 -15.76
N SER A 5 -11.40 -13.65 -15.43
CA SER A 5 -12.31 -13.46 -14.30
C SER A 5 -13.65 -14.16 -14.53
N ASN A 6 -14.17 -14.11 -15.77
CA ASN A 6 -15.39 -14.81 -16.17
C ASN A 6 -15.21 -16.32 -16.18
N PHE A 7 -14.06 -16.83 -16.69
CA PHE A 7 -13.73 -18.25 -16.67
C PHE A 7 -13.78 -18.83 -15.25
N TRP A 8 -13.15 -18.16 -14.29
CA TRP A 8 -13.16 -18.61 -12.89
C TRP A 8 -14.55 -18.48 -12.24
N SER A 9 -15.32 -17.46 -12.59
CA SER A 9 -16.69 -17.30 -12.11
C SER A 9 -17.62 -18.39 -12.69
N GLU A 10 -17.47 -18.73 -13.97
CA GLU A 10 -18.20 -19.83 -14.61
C GLU A 10 -17.74 -21.20 -14.09
N PHE A 11 -16.45 -21.40 -13.83
CA PHE A 11 -15.92 -22.64 -13.27
C PHE A 11 -16.47 -22.92 -11.87
N VAL A 12 -16.65 -21.88 -11.06
CA VAL A 12 -17.22 -21.99 -9.70
C VAL A 12 -18.75 -22.09 -9.70
N ALA A 13 -19.43 -21.47 -10.70
CA ALA A 13 -20.89 -21.40 -10.79
C ALA A 13 -21.52 -22.40 -11.78
N GLY A 14 -20.73 -23.05 -12.66
CA GLY A 14 -21.23 -23.91 -13.74
C GLY A 14 -21.71 -25.29 -13.26
N PRO A 15 -22.60 -25.94 -14.01
CA PRO A 15 -23.00 -27.33 -13.75
C PRO A 15 -21.84 -28.27 -14.06
N VAL A 16 -21.41 -28.94 -13.02
CA VAL A 16 -20.65 -30.18 -12.95
C VAL A 16 -20.02 -30.71 -14.27
N GLY A 17 -18.81 -30.29 -14.60
CA GLY A 17 -17.82 -31.17 -15.15
C GLY A 17 -17.14 -31.93 -14.03
N ASP A 18 -16.78 -33.19 -14.20
CA ASP A 18 -16.23 -34.16 -13.24
C ASP A 18 -14.92 -33.75 -12.50
N GLY A 19 -14.78 -32.51 -12.09
CA GLY A 19 -13.74 -32.08 -11.12
C GLY A 19 -14.04 -32.65 -9.74
N ALA A 20 -13.05 -33.38 -9.18
CA ALA A 20 -13.21 -33.98 -7.87
C ALA A 20 -13.63 -32.93 -6.82
N PRO A 21 -14.44 -33.29 -5.78
CA PRO A 21 -14.84 -32.36 -4.71
C PRO A 21 -13.68 -31.63 -4.04
N SER A 22 -12.46 -32.21 -4.11
CA SER A 22 -11.21 -31.58 -3.63
C SER A 22 -10.81 -30.35 -4.44
N ASP A 23 -11.00 -30.34 -5.76
CA ASP A 23 -10.54 -29.23 -6.62
C ASP A 23 -11.41 -27.99 -6.42
N ARG A 24 -12.73 -28.18 -6.23
CA ARG A 24 -13.66 -27.08 -5.92
C ARG A 24 -13.33 -26.42 -4.58
N LYS A 25 -12.98 -27.25 -3.59
CA LYS A 25 -12.61 -26.75 -2.27
C LYS A 25 -11.30 -25.94 -2.37
N ILE A 26 -10.30 -26.43 -3.10
CA ILE A 26 -9.03 -25.72 -3.31
C ILE A 26 -9.26 -24.35 -3.96
N VAL A 27 -10.11 -24.30 -5.01
CA VAL A 27 -10.44 -23.03 -5.68
C VAL A 27 -11.20 -22.08 -4.74
N ALA A 28 -12.19 -22.58 -3.99
CA ALA A 28 -12.92 -21.77 -3.04
C ALA A 28 -12.02 -21.23 -1.92
N ASP A 29 -11.13 -22.05 -1.37
CA ASP A 29 -10.16 -21.65 -0.34
C ASP A 29 -9.18 -20.60 -0.88
N PHE A 30 -8.74 -20.73 -2.14
CA PHE A 30 -7.89 -19.75 -2.80
C PHE A 30 -8.59 -18.40 -2.98
N ILE A 31 -9.85 -18.41 -3.44
CA ILE A 31 -10.66 -17.17 -3.60
C ILE A 31 -10.87 -16.49 -2.25
N ALA A 32 -11.21 -17.27 -1.21
CA ALA A 32 -11.39 -16.75 0.15
C ALA A 32 -10.10 -16.14 0.72
N LEU A 33 -8.96 -16.79 0.50
CA LEU A 33 -7.65 -16.29 0.92
C LEU A 33 -7.30 -14.99 0.19
N LYS A 34 -7.54 -14.92 -1.12
CA LYS A 34 -7.30 -13.72 -1.90
C LYS A 34 -8.15 -12.55 -1.40
N ALA A 35 -9.45 -12.77 -1.19
CA ALA A 35 -10.37 -11.75 -0.67
C ALA A 35 -9.94 -11.25 0.72
N SER A 36 -9.56 -12.16 1.63
CA SER A 36 -9.04 -11.81 2.95
C SER A 36 -7.75 -10.99 2.87
N ASN A 37 -6.82 -11.35 1.98
CA ASN A 37 -5.59 -10.59 1.78
C ASN A 37 -5.87 -9.20 1.21
N ASP A 38 -6.80 -9.06 0.27
CA ASP A 38 -7.15 -7.77 -0.31
C ASP A 38 -7.80 -6.83 0.72
N GLU A 39 -8.61 -7.37 1.63
CA GLU A 39 -9.17 -6.60 2.76
C GLU A 39 -8.07 -6.12 3.72
N ILE A 40 -7.14 -6.99 4.07
CA ILE A 40 -5.99 -6.64 4.92
C ILE A 40 -5.16 -5.53 4.27
N ARG A 41 -4.87 -5.66 2.98
CA ARG A 41 -4.13 -4.68 2.19
C ARG A 41 -4.82 -3.32 2.17
N ALA A 42 -6.11 -3.31 1.87
CA ALA A 42 -6.92 -2.09 1.83
C ALA A 42 -6.92 -1.37 3.18
N ARG A 43 -7.19 -2.09 4.27
CA ARG A 43 -7.17 -1.52 5.63
C ARG A 43 -5.81 -0.95 6.02
N ALA A 44 -4.72 -1.64 5.66
CA ALA A 44 -3.38 -1.17 6.00
C ALA A 44 -2.98 0.07 5.20
N VAL A 45 -3.35 0.15 3.92
CA VAL A 45 -3.14 1.32 3.08
C VAL A 45 -3.98 2.49 3.58
N ASP A 46 -5.26 2.27 3.89
CA ASP A 46 -6.15 3.30 4.44
C ASP A 46 -5.63 3.84 5.77
N TRP A 47 -5.15 2.96 6.66
CA TRP A 47 -4.53 3.37 7.92
C TRP A 47 -3.33 4.29 7.70
N LEU A 48 -2.43 3.94 6.78
CA LEU A 48 -1.25 4.74 6.49
C LEU A 48 -1.64 6.14 5.99
N ILE A 49 -2.54 6.21 5.00
CA ILE A 49 -3.00 7.49 4.43
C ILE A 49 -3.80 8.31 5.46
N ALA A 50 -4.68 7.67 6.23
CA ALA A 50 -5.46 8.33 7.27
C ALA A 50 -4.56 8.94 8.36
N THR A 51 -3.52 8.21 8.79
CA THR A 51 -2.57 8.70 9.79
C THR A 51 -1.89 9.99 9.31
N PHE A 52 -1.38 10.04 8.09
CA PHE A 52 -0.79 11.26 7.54
C PHE A 52 -1.82 12.38 7.36
N THR A 53 -3.04 12.04 6.95
CA THR A 53 -4.12 13.03 6.82
C THR A 53 -4.50 13.64 8.16
N GLU A 54 -4.55 12.84 9.23
CA GLU A 54 -4.79 13.34 10.59
C GLU A 54 -3.66 14.24 11.09
N LEU A 55 -2.39 13.86 10.81
CA LEU A 55 -1.24 14.71 11.13
C LEU A 55 -1.31 16.05 10.40
N ALA A 56 -1.68 16.05 9.11
CA ALA A 56 -1.88 17.28 8.35
C ALA A 56 -3.04 18.13 8.91
N ALA A 57 -4.16 17.49 9.25
CA ALA A 57 -5.29 18.17 9.88
C ALA A 57 -4.91 18.78 11.24
N HIS A 58 -4.06 18.10 12.01
CA HIS A 58 -3.53 18.63 13.27
C HIS A 58 -2.66 19.87 13.02
N ALA A 59 -1.73 19.80 12.04
CA ALA A 59 -0.91 20.95 11.65
C ALA A 59 -1.77 22.16 11.22
N ASN A 60 -2.80 21.92 10.42
CA ASN A 60 -3.73 22.95 9.96
C ASN A 60 -4.45 23.66 11.13
N ARG A 61 -4.81 22.94 12.20
CA ARG A 61 -5.39 23.54 13.41
C ARG A 61 -4.40 24.44 14.18
N HIS A 62 -3.11 24.26 13.94
CA HIS A 62 -2.03 25.05 14.54
C HIS A 62 -1.45 26.11 13.59
N ASN A 63 -2.24 26.54 12.59
CA ASN A 63 -1.86 27.54 11.58
C ASN A 63 -0.65 27.16 10.72
N ILE A 64 -0.40 25.87 10.53
CA ILE A 64 0.58 25.34 9.58
C ILE A 64 -0.22 24.78 8.40
N PRO A 65 -0.43 25.54 7.30
CA PRO A 65 -1.32 25.14 6.22
C PRO A 65 -0.69 24.00 5.41
N ILE A 66 -1.38 22.86 5.37
CA ILE A 66 -1.03 21.72 4.54
C ILE A 66 -2.24 21.41 3.64
N GLU A 67 -2.01 21.48 2.34
CA GLU A 67 -2.97 21.05 1.33
C GLU A 67 -2.80 19.54 1.09
N VAL A 68 -3.92 18.81 0.97
CA VAL A 68 -3.93 17.37 0.76
C VAL A 68 -4.67 17.06 -0.53
N GLU A 69 -4.01 16.36 -1.45
CA GLU A 69 -4.57 15.91 -2.71
C GLU A 69 -4.45 14.38 -2.82
N LYS A 70 -5.57 13.68 -2.96
CA LYS A 70 -5.62 12.22 -3.12
C LYS A 70 -5.99 11.85 -4.55
N LYS A 71 -5.26 10.90 -5.12
CA LYS A 71 -5.54 10.27 -6.42
C LYS A 71 -5.69 8.77 -6.26
N GLU A 72 -6.84 8.24 -6.69
CA GLU A 72 -7.18 6.82 -6.68
C GLU A 72 -8.14 6.52 -7.86
N PRO A 73 -7.91 5.46 -8.67
CA PRO A 73 -6.74 4.58 -8.62
C PRO A 73 -5.47 5.27 -9.10
N HIS A 74 -4.33 4.82 -8.59
CA HIS A 74 -3.01 5.27 -9.00
C HIS A 74 -2.09 4.06 -9.27
N ASN A 75 -1.36 4.12 -10.39
CA ASN A 75 -0.40 3.09 -10.78
C ASN A 75 1.02 3.61 -10.57
N PHE A 76 1.87 2.80 -9.97
CA PHE A 76 3.28 3.11 -9.78
C PHE A 76 4.13 1.84 -9.80
N ALA A 77 5.41 2.00 -10.11
CA ALA A 77 6.37 0.89 -10.12
C ALA A 77 7.08 0.80 -8.76
N ALA A 78 7.17 -0.41 -8.21
CA ALA A 78 7.94 -0.68 -7.01
C ALA A 78 8.54 -2.10 -7.08
N PHE A 79 9.82 -2.23 -6.74
CA PHE A 79 10.54 -3.49 -6.66
C PHE A 79 10.42 -4.39 -7.91
N GLY A 80 10.32 -3.78 -9.10
CA GLY A 80 10.23 -4.47 -10.38
C GLY A 80 8.84 -4.99 -10.76
N ALA A 81 7.79 -4.53 -10.07
CA ALA A 81 6.39 -4.84 -10.36
C ALA A 81 5.54 -3.57 -10.43
N ASN A 82 4.36 -3.67 -11.06
CA ASN A 82 3.39 -2.59 -11.13
C ASN A 82 2.42 -2.69 -9.95
N MET A 83 2.31 -1.61 -9.20
CA MET A 83 1.38 -1.50 -8.09
C MET A 83 0.16 -0.68 -8.49
N VAL A 84 -0.98 -1.08 -8.00
CA VAL A 84 -2.23 -0.34 -8.13
C VAL A 84 -2.73 0.02 -6.74
N GLY A 85 -2.95 1.28 -6.50
CA GLY A 85 -3.36 1.75 -5.17
C GLY A 85 -3.72 3.22 -5.16
N VAL A 86 -3.15 3.95 -4.24
CA VAL A 86 -3.42 5.36 -3.97
C VAL A 86 -2.14 6.18 -3.97
N LYS A 87 -2.25 7.41 -4.43
CA LYS A 87 -1.25 8.47 -4.25
C LYS A 87 -1.88 9.60 -3.45
N THR A 88 -1.16 10.10 -2.46
CA THR A 88 -1.57 11.29 -1.70
C THR A 88 -0.40 12.25 -1.61
N ASP A 89 -0.62 13.47 -2.04
CA ASP A 89 0.32 14.59 -1.94
C ASP A 89 -0.07 15.50 -0.78
N PHE A 90 0.90 15.82 0.07
CA PHE A 90 0.79 16.79 1.16
C PHE A 90 1.71 17.96 0.83
N ARG A 91 1.15 19.16 0.69
CA ARG A 91 1.90 20.35 0.27
C ARG A 91 1.91 21.40 1.37
N HIS A 92 3.11 21.90 1.66
CA HIS A 92 3.33 23.05 2.54
C HIS A 92 4.30 24.02 1.86
N GLY A 93 3.78 25.15 1.39
CA GLY A 93 4.56 26.09 0.59
C GLY A 93 5.11 25.42 -0.69
N ILE A 94 6.44 25.44 -0.83
CA ILE A 94 7.13 24.81 -1.97
C ILE A 94 7.46 23.32 -1.76
N ARG A 95 7.24 22.81 -0.54
CA ARG A 95 7.55 21.42 -0.18
C ARG A 95 6.37 20.51 -0.48
N CYS A 96 6.68 19.30 -0.89
CA CYS A 96 5.71 18.26 -1.13
C CYS A 96 6.20 16.92 -0.57
N LEU A 97 5.36 16.31 0.23
CA LEU A 97 5.48 14.94 0.69
C LEU A 97 4.47 14.11 -0.09
N THR A 98 4.95 13.12 -0.85
CA THR A 98 4.12 12.21 -1.62
C THR A 98 4.14 10.83 -0.99
N ILE A 99 2.97 10.23 -0.83
CA ILE A 99 2.81 8.84 -0.40
C ILE A 99 2.11 8.09 -1.52
N GLU A 100 2.78 7.03 -2.01
CA GLU A 100 2.21 6.06 -2.94
C GLU A 100 2.11 4.73 -2.22
N ALA A 101 0.94 4.12 -2.18
CA ALA A 101 0.72 2.84 -1.51
C ALA A 101 -0.20 1.95 -2.34
N GLY A 102 0.13 0.66 -2.44
CA GLY A 102 -0.63 -0.28 -3.25
C GLY A 102 -0.02 -1.68 -3.30
N TRP A 103 -0.60 -2.51 -4.17
CA TRP A 103 -0.14 -3.88 -4.41
C TRP A 103 -0.47 -4.32 -5.83
N THR A 104 0.13 -5.42 -6.28
CA THR A 104 -0.20 -6.04 -7.58
C THR A 104 -1.63 -6.58 -7.55
N ARG A 105 -2.42 -6.31 -8.60
CA ARG A 105 -3.81 -6.75 -8.70
C ARG A 105 -3.97 -8.00 -9.54
N SER A 106 -3.06 -8.22 -10.48
CA SER A 106 -3.09 -9.32 -11.42
C SER A 106 -1.69 -9.94 -11.60
N PRO A 107 -1.57 -11.18 -12.09
CA PRO A 107 -0.28 -11.77 -12.41
C PRO A 107 0.53 -10.97 -13.44
N GLY A 108 -0.14 -10.22 -14.32
CA GLY A 108 0.50 -9.37 -15.32
C GLY A 108 1.22 -8.15 -14.71
N ASP A 109 0.88 -7.76 -13.49
CA ASP A 109 1.54 -6.66 -12.75
C ASP A 109 2.88 -7.09 -12.15
N GLY A 110 3.17 -8.40 -12.10
CA GLY A 110 4.35 -8.96 -11.46
C GLY A 110 4.07 -9.54 -10.09
N PHE A 111 5.13 -9.82 -9.35
CA PHE A 111 5.06 -10.48 -8.04
C PHE A 111 5.53 -9.56 -6.91
N MET A 112 4.86 -9.65 -5.77
CA MET A 112 5.27 -8.99 -4.54
C MET A 112 6.53 -9.69 -3.98
N ARG A 113 7.62 -8.95 -3.80
CA ARG A 113 8.86 -9.48 -3.25
C ARG A 113 8.78 -9.69 -1.74
N GLY A 114 9.53 -10.70 -1.24
CA GLY A 114 9.71 -10.92 0.20
C GLY A 114 8.43 -11.28 0.95
N GLY A 115 7.38 -11.77 0.25
CA GLY A 115 6.11 -12.08 0.89
C GLY A 115 5.31 -10.84 1.31
N ALA A 116 5.67 -9.66 0.80
CA ALA A 116 4.94 -8.44 1.11
C ALA A 116 3.49 -8.50 0.62
N LEU A 117 2.57 -8.04 1.43
CA LEU A 117 1.15 -7.90 1.08
C LEU A 117 0.88 -6.63 0.30
N ALA A 118 1.54 -5.54 0.65
CA ALA A 118 1.49 -4.24 -0.01
C ALA A 118 2.84 -3.53 0.14
N VAL A 119 3.05 -2.50 -0.65
CA VAL A 119 4.23 -1.63 -0.55
C VAL A 119 3.80 -0.17 -0.50
N ALA A 120 4.63 0.67 0.07
CA ALA A 120 4.45 2.10 0.02
C ALA A 120 5.78 2.84 -0.15
N HIS A 121 5.72 3.97 -0.83
CA HIS A 121 6.80 4.92 -0.95
C HIS A 121 6.42 6.22 -0.25
N ILE A 122 7.29 6.72 0.61
CA ILE A 122 7.20 8.06 1.19
C ILE A 122 8.33 8.88 0.57
N ARG A 123 7.97 9.89 -0.20
CA ARG A 123 8.93 10.70 -0.98
C ARG A 123 8.80 12.17 -0.62
N HIS A 124 9.94 12.81 -0.35
CA HIS A 124 10.04 14.26 -0.19
C HIS A 124 10.61 14.88 -1.45
N PHE A 125 9.88 15.78 -2.08
CA PHE A 125 10.34 16.47 -3.29
C PHE A 125 11.62 17.25 -2.99
N GLY A 126 12.69 16.94 -3.74
CA GLY A 126 14.01 17.57 -3.57
C GLY A 126 14.84 17.08 -2.38
N LEU A 127 14.29 16.22 -1.48
CA LEU A 127 14.95 15.76 -0.26
C LEU A 127 15.00 14.23 -0.20
N LYS A 128 15.69 13.59 -1.14
CA LYS A 128 15.76 12.13 -1.29
C LYS A 128 16.21 11.40 -0.02
N GLN A 129 17.11 12.02 0.76
CA GLN A 129 17.64 11.44 2.01
C GLN A 129 16.56 11.24 3.10
N HIS A 130 15.42 11.92 2.98
CA HIS A 130 14.28 11.76 3.89
C HIS A 130 13.21 10.81 3.36
N SER A 131 13.42 10.23 2.17
CA SER A 131 12.48 9.27 1.59
C SER A 131 12.59 7.91 2.26
N SER A 132 11.48 7.18 2.29
CA SER A 132 11.38 5.84 2.89
C SER A 132 10.62 4.89 2.00
N ASP A 133 11.03 3.63 2.02
CA ASP A 133 10.31 2.53 1.41
C ASP A 133 9.70 1.65 2.49
N LEU A 134 8.45 1.27 2.32
CA LEU A 134 7.71 0.45 3.26
C LEU A 134 7.21 -0.82 2.60
N ALA A 135 7.17 -1.90 3.36
CA ALA A 135 6.49 -3.14 3.00
C ALA A 135 5.52 -3.56 4.10
N LEU A 136 4.34 -3.98 3.71
CA LEU A 136 3.38 -4.60 4.60
C LEU A 136 3.70 -6.08 4.71
N LEU A 137 4.21 -6.51 5.84
CA LEU A 137 4.61 -7.90 6.10
C LEU A 137 3.75 -8.50 7.21
N ARG A 138 3.62 -9.83 7.22
CA ARG A 138 3.05 -10.56 8.35
C ARG A 138 4.16 -10.76 9.40
N SER A 139 3.89 -10.32 10.62
CA SER A 139 4.71 -10.59 11.79
C SER A 139 3.81 -11.20 12.85
N ASP A 140 4.12 -12.43 13.29
CA ASP A 140 3.31 -13.18 14.26
C ASP A 140 1.81 -13.20 13.88
N ASP A 141 1.51 -13.52 12.62
CA ASP A 141 0.19 -13.52 11.99
C ASP A 141 -0.51 -12.15 11.92
N THR A 142 0.13 -11.09 12.40
CA THR A 142 -0.42 -9.72 12.33
C THR A 142 0.27 -8.92 11.22
N PRO A 143 -0.47 -8.39 10.25
CA PRO A 143 0.09 -7.52 9.22
C PRO A 143 0.53 -6.18 9.82
N ARG A 144 1.78 -5.79 9.54
CA ARG A 144 2.36 -4.52 9.97
C ARG A 144 3.20 -3.90 8.88
N TRP A 145 3.29 -2.58 8.87
CA TRP A 145 4.23 -1.87 8.01
C TRP A 145 5.64 -1.92 8.57
N PHE A 146 6.59 -2.17 7.68
CA PHE A 146 8.02 -2.18 7.97
C PHE A 146 8.75 -1.18 7.08
N LEU A 147 9.70 -0.46 7.66
CA LEU A 147 10.69 0.30 6.91
C LEU A 147 11.69 -0.69 6.30
N ILE A 148 11.95 -0.52 5.02
CA ILE A 148 12.93 -1.31 4.28
C ILE A 148 14.13 -0.40 4.00
N ASP A 149 15.29 -0.76 4.51
CA ASP A 149 16.52 -0.03 4.25
C ASP A 149 17.25 -0.51 2.99
N ASN A 150 18.36 0.16 2.65
CA ASN A 150 19.15 -0.17 1.46
C ASN A 150 19.80 -1.55 1.52
N GLU A 151 19.96 -2.13 2.71
CA GLU A 151 20.48 -3.48 2.93
C GLU A 151 19.36 -4.53 2.93
N ASN A 152 18.13 -4.10 2.60
CA ASN A 152 16.92 -4.92 2.62
C ASN A 152 16.56 -5.46 4.01
N THR A 153 17.00 -4.77 5.06
CA THR A 153 16.61 -5.06 6.44
C THR A 153 15.26 -4.42 6.74
N ALA A 154 14.35 -5.19 7.33
CA ALA A 154 13.01 -4.74 7.68
C ALA A 154 12.94 -4.44 9.18
N ARG A 155 12.42 -3.26 9.54
CA ARG A 155 12.11 -2.89 10.93
C ARG A 155 10.71 -2.32 11.02
N PRO A 156 9.94 -2.65 12.08
CA PRO A 156 8.58 -2.13 12.22
C PRO A 156 8.58 -0.60 12.16
N ILE A 157 7.58 -0.04 11.50
CA ILE A 157 7.37 1.42 11.51
C ILE A 157 6.59 1.80 12.76
N GLU A 158 7.07 2.84 13.42
CA GLU A 158 6.42 3.45 14.58
C GLU A 158 5.76 4.77 14.18
N LEU A 159 4.75 5.21 14.92
CA LEU A 159 4.08 6.48 14.67
C LEU A 159 5.07 7.66 14.65
N GLU A 160 6.12 7.59 15.48
CA GLU A 160 7.19 8.59 15.51
C GLU A 160 7.89 8.74 14.15
N ASN A 161 8.04 7.66 13.38
CA ASN A 161 8.63 7.72 12.03
C ASN A 161 7.73 8.53 11.08
N LEU A 162 6.40 8.36 11.16
CA LEU A 162 5.44 9.12 10.35
C LEU A 162 5.41 10.60 10.76
N ILE A 163 5.43 10.88 12.06
CA ILE A 163 5.53 12.25 12.59
C ILE A 163 6.80 12.93 12.08
N ARG A 164 7.92 12.23 12.03
CA ARG A 164 9.19 12.76 11.51
C ARG A 164 9.09 13.16 10.04
N HIS A 165 8.39 12.40 9.21
CA HIS A 165 8.13 12.79 7.81
C HIS A 165 7.30 14.08 7.73
N MET A 166 6.28 14.24 8.58
CA MET A 166 5.50 15.48 8.64
C MET A 166 6.34 16.65 9.16
N ALA A 167 7.22 16.41 10.13
CA ALA A 167 8.15 17.44 10.62
C ALA A 167 9.07 17.93 9.50
N VAL A 168 9.63 17.03 8.67
CA VAL A 168 10.43 17.39 7.49
C VAL A 168 9.64 18.22 6.49
N LEU A 169 8.35 17.92 6.28
CA LEU A 169 7.50 18.69 5.37
C LEU A 169 7.30 20.12 5.84
N VAL A 170 7.05 20.32 7.14
CA VAL A 170 6.74 21.64 7.72
C VAL A 170 7.96 22.40 8.21
N ASP A 171 9.13 21.73 8.29
CA ASP A 171 10.37 22.37 8.72
C ASP A 171 10.75 23.47 7.72
N GLN A 172 10.60 24.70 8.15
CA GLN A 172 11.08 25.85 7.38
C GLN A 172 12.59 25.90 7.56
N ALA A 173 13.31 25.46 6.55
CA ALA A 173 14.74 25.74 6.49
C ALA A 173 14.95 27.25 6.63
N SER A 174 15.54 27.64 7.75
CA SER A 174 16.00 28.98 8.05
C SER A 174 17.11 29.36 7.07
#